data_80e69b4ecac1fe76be4acf9448590ca8
#
_entry.id   80e69b4ecac1fe76be4acf9448590ca8
#
_cell.length_a   1.000
_cell.length_b   1.000
_cell.length_c   1.000
_cell.angle_alpha   90.00
_cell.angle_beta   90.00
_cell.angle_gamma   90.00
#
_symmetry.space_group_name_H-M   'P 1'
#
loop_
_entity.id
_entity.type
_entity.pdbx_description
1 polymer ?
#
loop_
_entity_poly.entity_id
_entity_poly.type
_entity_poly.pdbx_seq_one_letter_code
_entity_poly.pdbx_strand_id
1 'polypeptide(L)'
;YQLHGLPELRFHLTGGYDYSKGRGTVYEPAEAYNNYNISGYDYSYGPQNNYNRLFTIYANYNKALDAINSSLDFTAGYDYQFWKRTAGSFEQLNTLGEVQSTSAASDQRHALLSYYGRLNYGLADRYMLTATIRRDGSSRFAESTRWGTFPSVAFAWRVNNEPWFESAGQSMSDLKLRVSYGVTGQQDGIPNYGYIPVYTISQ
;
A
#
# COMPACT_ATOMS: atom_id res chain seq x y z
N TYR A 1 8.27 -18.02 13.27
CA TYR A 1 8.59 -18.82 14.45
C TYR A 1 7.30 -19.42 15.01
N GLN A 2 7.33 -20.72 15.35
CA GLN A 2 6.22 -21.47 15.96
C GLN A 2 6.58 -21.75 17.42
N LEU A 3 5.67 -21.45 18.34
CA LEU A 3 5.87 -21.66 19.78
C LEU A 3 5.74 -23.16 20.13
N HIS A 4 6.69 -23.69 20.87
CA HIS A 4 6.74 -25.11 21.26
C HIS A 4 5.54 -25.60 22.09
N GLY A 5 4.85 -24.71 22.81
CA GLY A 5 3.67 -25.02 23.64
C GLY A 5 2.31 -24.64 23.01
N LEU A 6 2.32 -23.96 21.85
CA LEU A 6 1.13 -23.51 21.13
C LEU A 6 1.37 -23.62 19.63
N PRO A 7 1.28 -24.84 19.07
CA PRO A 7 1.58 -25.09 17.66
C PRO A 7 0.67 -24.35 16.69
N GLU A 8 -0.51 -23.94 17.16
CA GLU A 8 -1.49 -23.15 16.40
C GLU A 8 -1.07 -21.68 16.21
N LEU A 9 -0.13 -21.15 17.04
CA LEU A 9 0.31 -19.77 17.01
C LEU A 9 1.66 -19.64 16.31
N ARG A 10 1.70 -18.79 15.28
CA ARG A 10 2.90 -18.51 14.49
C ARG A 10 3.17 -17.02 14.46
N PHE A 11 4.42 -16.63 14.63
CA PHE A 11 4.88 -15.26 14.50
C PHE A 11 5.67 -15.09 13.20
N HIS A 12 5.42 -13.96 12.54
CA HIS A 12 6.09 -13.59 11.31
C HIS A 12 6.71 -12.21 11.48
N LEU A 13 7.95 -12.07 11.05
CA LEU A 13 8.71 -10.83 11.04
C LEU A 13 9.31 -10.64 9.66
N THR A 14 9.09 -9.48 9.06
CA THR A 14 9.65 -9.11 7.77
C THR A 14 10.26 -7.73 7.87
N GLY A 15 11.49 -7.56 7.40
CA GLY A 15 12.16 -6.29 7.21
C GLY A 15 12.55 -6.13 5.76
N GLY A 16 12.34 -4.96 5.20
CA GLY A 16 12.70 -4.62 3.82
C GLY A 16 13.39 -3.27 3.76
N TYR A 17 14.41 -3.17 2.92
CA TYR A 17 15.10 -1.94 2.59
C TYR A 17 15.39 -1.90 1.11
N ASP A 18 14.95 -0.84 0.44
CA ASP A 18 15.24 -0.58 -0.95
C ASP A 18 15.89 0.79 -1.08
N TYR A 19 16.92 0.86 -1.89
CA TYR A 19 17.65 2.09 -2.18
C TYR A 19 17.96 2.18 -3.66
N SER A 20 17.63 3.30 -4.26
CA SER A 20 18.05 3.62 -5.61
C SER A 20 18.65 5.03 -5.69
N LYS A 21 19.66 5.17 -6.53
CA LYS A 21 20.31 6.44 -6.84
C LYS A 21 20.39 6.63 -8.34
N GLY A 22 19.88 7.74 -8.82
CA GLY A 22 19.91 8.11 -10.22
C GLY A 22 20.56 9.47 -10.45
N ARG A 23 21.22 9.61 -11.56
CA ARG A 23 21.69 10.88 -12.13
C ARG A 23 21.70 10.75 -13.64
N GLY A 24 21.55 11.83 -14.34
CA GLY A 24 21.59 11.83 -15.80
C GLY A 24 21.85 13.21 -16.36
N THR A 25 22.10 13.22 -17.66
CA THR A 25 22.20 14.43 -18.46
C THR A 25 21.14 14.37 -19.55
N VAL A 26 20.59 15.51 -19.90
CA VAL A 26 19.67 15.67 -21.03
C VAL A 26 20.27 16.70 -21.95
N TYR A 27 20.44 16.34 -23.20
CA TYR A 27 20.84 17.24 -24.27
C TYR A 27 19.85 17.11 -25.41
N GLU A 28 19.29 18.22 -25.81
CA GLU A 28 18.41 18.32 -26.96
C GLU A 28 18.87 19.50 -27.85
N PRO A 29 19.32 19.25 -29.10
CA PRO A 29 19.80 20.29 -29.98
C PRO A 29 18.68 21.26 -30.38
N ALA A 30 19.04 22.49 -30.69
CA ALA A 30 18.08 23.54 -31.10
C ALA A 30 17.27 23.16 -32.37
N GLU A 31 17.90 22.37 -33.23
CA GLU A 31 17.29 21.92 -34.52
C GLU A 31 16.35 20.72 -34.36
N ALA A 32 16.18 20.20 -33.15
CA ALA A 32 15.24 19.08 -32.93
C ALA A 32 13.82 19.50 -33.31
N TYR A 33 13.10 18.60 -33.98
CA TYR A 33 11.77 18.85 -34.54
C TYR A 33 10.75 19.40 -33.54
N ASN A 34 10.82 18.94 -32.28
CA ASN A 34 9.94 19.36 -31.18
C ASN A 34 10.35 20.69 -30.52
N ASN A 35 11.49 21.27 -30.90
CA ASN A 35 12.03 22.51 -30.32
C ASN A 35 11.81 23.74 -31.22
N TYR A 36 10.79 23.75 -32.05
CA TYR A 36 10.45 24.89 -32.86
C TYR A 36 10.17 26.12 -32.00
N ASN A 37 11.11 27.09 -31.98
CA ASN A 37 11.16 28.30 -31.17
C ASN A 37 11.84 28.16 -29.78
N ILE A 38 12.56 27.08 -29.47
CA ILE A 38 13.31 26.91 -28.23
C ILE A 38 14.76 26.66 -28.61
N SER A 39 15.70 27.23 -27.83
CA SER A 39 17.15 27.12 -28.08
C SER A 39 17.75 25.76 -27.67
N GLY A 40 16.95 24.70 -27.63
CA GLY A 40 17.38 23.39 -27.15
C GLY A 40 17.57 23.34 -25.62
N TYR A 41 18.07 22.20 -25.13
CA TYR A 41 18.32 21.98 -23.71
C TYR A 41 19.66 21.31 -23.48
N ASP A 42 20.35 21.74 -22.44
CA ASP A 42 21.54 21.07 -21.90
C ASP A 42 21.52 21.18 -20.38
N TYR A 43 21.29 20.06 -19.69
CA TYR A 43 21.31 20.05 -18.23
C TYR A 43 21.66 18.68 -17.66
N SER A 44 22.22 18.69 -16.46
CA SER A 44 22.47 17.51 -15.66
C SER A 44 21.56 17.52 -14.43
N TYR A 45 20.92 16.42 -14.12
CA TYR A 45 20.08 16.27 -12.95
C TYR A 45 20.61 15.21 -11.98
N GLY A 46 20.30 15.39 -10.72
CA GLY A 46 20.66 14.46 -9.66
C GLY A 46 21.81 14.97 -8.77
N PRO A 47 22.20 14.16 -7.76
CA PRO A 47 21.66 12.82 -7.49
C PRO A 47 20.19 12.85 -7.04
N GLN A 48 19.40 11.93 -7.58
CA GLN A 48 18.09 11.58 -7.06
C GLN A 48 18.23 10.29 -6.25
N ASN A 49 17.81 10.30 -4.99
CA ASN A 49 17.87 9.12 -4.14
C ASN A 49 16.47 8.77 -3.67
N ASN A 50 16.14 7.49 -3.76
CA ASN A 50 14.92 6.92 -3.19
C ASN A 50 15.32 5.92 -2.10
N TYR A 51 14.65 6.02 -0.97
CA TYR A 51 14.83 5.12 0.17
C TYR A 51 13.46 4.61 0.59
N ASN A 52 13.28 3.30 0.59
CA ASN A 52 12.08 2.67 1.09
C ASN A 52 12.43 1.72 2.23
N ARG A 53 11.66 1.75 3.29
CA ARG A 53 11.80 0.84 4.43
C ARG A 53 10.46 0.22 4.73
N LEU A 54 10.47 -1.08 4.93
CA LEU A 54 9.31 -1.87 5.33
C LEU A 54 9.64 -2.64 6.60
N PHE A 55 8.72 -2.63 7.53
CA PHE A 55 8.75 -3.48 8.71
C PHE A 55 7.35 -4.01 8.95
N THR A 56 7.22 -5.34 9.00
CA THR A 56 5.96 -6.04 9.26
C THR A 56 6.17 -7.04 10.37
N ILE A 57 5.29 -7.03 11.36
CA ILE A 57 5.19 -8.08 12.36
C ILE A 57 3.73 -8.51 12.49
N TYR A 58 3.48 -9.80 12.44
CA TYR A 58 2.13 -10.32 12.70
C TYR A 58 2.17 -11.67 13.38
N ALA A 59 1.09 -11.97 14.09
CA ALA A 59 0.80 -13.26 14.66
C ALA A 59 -0.40 -13.87 13.93
N ASN A 60 -0.30 -15.14 13.63
CA ASN A 60 -1.38 -15.94 13.06
C ASN A 60 -1.69 -17.09 14.01
N TYR A 61 -2.96 -17.22 14.40
CA TYR A 61 -3.49 -18.32 15.19
C TYR A 61 -4.49 -19.11 14.35
N ASN A 62 -4.21 -20.40 14.15
CA ASN A 62 -5.06 -21.28 13.37
C ASN A 62 -5.47 -22.48 14.21
N LYS A 63 -6.77 -22.73 14.31
CA LYS A 63 -7.30 -23.84 15.11
C LYS A 63 -8.46 -24.53 14.42
N ALA A 64 -8.37 -25.86 14.31
CA ALA A 64 -9.51 -26.71 14.03
C ALA A 64 -10.33 -26.92 15.31
N LEU A 65 -11.64 -26.82 15.20
CA LEU A 65 -12.63 -27.03 16.27
C LEU A 65 -13.48 -28.24 15.88
N ASP A 66 -12.88 -29.44 15.97
CA ASP A 66 -13.44 -30.67 15.45
C ASP A 66 -14.80 -31.00 16.09
N ALA A 67 -14.99 -30.65 17.38
CA ALA A 67 -16.24 -30.89 18.11
C ALA A 67 -17.48 -30.24 17.47
N ILE A 68 -17.28 -29.15 16.73
CA ILE A 68 -18.33 -28.37 16.04
C ILE A 68 -18.10 -28.28 14.54
N ASN A 69 -17.21 -29.10 14.02
CA ASN A 69 -16.81 -29.11 12.60
C ASN A 69 -16.53 -27.71 12.06
N SER A 70 -15.65 -26.98 12.73
CA SER A 70 -15.34 -25.59 12.44
C SER A 70 -13.85 -25.35 12.38
N SER A 71 -13.46 -24.26 11.72
CA SER A 71 -12.08 -23.77 11.69
C SER A 71 -12.04 -22.30 12.03
N LEU A 72 -11.01 -21.90 12.78
CA LEU A 72 -10.73 -20.52 13.17
C LEU A 72 -9.34 -20.17 12.70
N ASP A 73 -9.22 -19.09 11.95
CA ASP A 73 -7.95 -18.46 11.60
C ASP A 73 -8.01 -16.99 11.99
N PHE A 74 -7.14 -16.58 12.89
CA PHE A 74 -7.04 -15.21 13.37
C PHE A 74 -5.64 -14.68 13.12
N THR A 75 -5.56 -13.52 12.47
CA THR A 75 -4.31 -12.80 12.24
C THR A 75 -4.41 -11.41 12.84
N ALA A 76 -3.38 -10.99 13.58
CA ALA A 76 -3.23 -9.62 14.03
C ALA A 76 -1.80 -9.16 13.77
N GLY A 77 -1.64 -7.92 13.31
CA GLY A 77 -0.34 -7.43 12.90
C GLY A 77 -0.20 -5.92 12.88
N TYR A 78 1.02 -5.56 12.62
CA TYR A 78 1.50 -4.19 12.52
C TYR A 78 2.40 -4.07 11.30
N ASP A 79 2.16 -3.03 10.48
CA ASP A 79 2.99 -2.66 9.34
C ASP A 79 3.48 -1.23 9.51
N TYR A 80 4.75 -1.04 9.20
CA TYR A 80 5.37 0.28 9.07
C TYR A 80 6.05 0.39 7.71
N GLN A 81 5.71 1.44 6.97
CA GLN A 81 6.32 1.75 5.69
C GLN A 81 6.79 3.19 5.70
N PHE A 82 8.00 3.42 5.20
CA PHE A 82 8.60 4.74 5.09
C PHE A 82 9.22 4.93 3.72
N TRP A 83 8.90 6.06 3.10
CA TRP A 83 9.45 6.46 1.82
C TRP A 83 10.13 7.82 1.95
N LYS A 84 11.32 7.92 1.37
CA LYS A 84 12.04 9.17 1.23
C LYS A 84 12.57 9.29 -0.19
N ARG A 85 12.30 10.44 -0.82
CA ARG A 85 12.85 10.80 -2.11
C ARG A 85 13.54 12.16 -1.98
N THR A 86 14.82 12.21 -2.37
CA THR A 86 15.58 13.46 -2.45
C THR A 86 16.02 13.71 -3.87
N ALA A 87 15.98 14.95 -4.31
CA ALA A 87 16.58 15.39 -5.57
C ALA A 87 17.44 16.64 -5.31
N GLY A 88 18.61 16.68 -5.94
CA GLY A 88 19.45 17.87 -5.94
C GLY A 88 18.83 19.00 -6.77
N SER A 89 19.23 20.23 -6.53
CA SER A 89 18.93 21.36 -7.42
C SER A 89 19.70 21.23 -8.74
N PHE A 90 19.12 21.70 -9.82
CA PHE A 90 19.81 21.82 -11.13
C PHE A 90 19.26 22.99 -11.92
N GLU A 91 20.06 23.48 -12.83
CA GLU A 91 19.70 24.52 -13.79
C GLU A 91 19.57 23.88 -15.17
N GLN A 92 18.49 24.21 -15.85
CA GLN A 92 18.27 23.84 -17.23
C GLN A 92 18.78 24.99 -18.11
N LEU A 93 19.78 24.70 -18.91
CA LEU A 93 20.39 25.64 -19.82
C LEU A 93 19.83 25.41 -21.22
N ASN A 94 19.86 26.46 -22.05
CA ASN A 94 19.75 26.31 -23.49
C ASN A 94 21.10 25.93 -24.12
N THR A 95 21.14 25.64 -25.40
CA THR A 95 22.38 25.31 -26.12
C THR A 95 23.35 26.48 -26.25
N LEU A 96 22.94 27.70 -25.90
CA LEU A 96 23.76 28.89 -25.80
C LEU A 96 24.39 29.10 -24.41
N GLY A 97 24.04 28.21 -23.42
CA GLY A 97 24.51 28.30 -22.05
C GLY A 97 23.72 29.27 -21.17
N GLU A 98 22.55 29.73 -21.61
CA GLU A 98 21.68 30.60 -20.83
C GLU A 98 20.72 29.79 -19.97
N VAL A 99 20.53 30.21 -18.71
CA VAL A 99 19.58 29.54 -17.76
C VAL A 99 18.14 29.79 -18.19
N GLN A 100 17.44 28.74 -18.55
CA GLN A 100 16.00 28.78 -18.88
C GLN A 100 15.10 28.52 -17.66
N SER A 101 15.50 27.60 -16.79
CA SER A 101 14.78 27.32 -15.57
C SER A 101 15.70 26.75 -14.49
N THR A 102 15.30 26.93 -13.24
CA THR A 102 16.01 26.38 -12.07
C THR A 102 15.06 25.48 -11.31
N SER A 103 15.47 24.23 -11.10
CA SER A 103 14.78 23.30 -10.23
C SER A 103 15.42 23.31 -8.86
N ALA A 104 14.63 23.60 -7.82
CA ALA A 104 15.10 23.58 -6.44
C ALA A 104 15.32 22.14 -5.94
N ALA A 105 16.24 21.98 -5.00
CA ALA A 105 16.40 20.71 -4.30
C ALA A 105 15.11 20.34 -3.56
N SER A 106 14.80 19.05 -3.52
CA SER A 106 13.61 18.55 -2.85
C SER A 106 13.95 17.40 -1.89
N ASP A 107 13.25 17.36 -0.77
CA ASP A 107 13.26 16.24 0.21
C ASP A 107 11.83 15.90 0.58
N GLN A 108 11.33 14.85 -0.05
CA GLN A 108 9.96 14.36 0.11
C GLN A 108 9.98 13.10 0.97
N ARG A 109 9.20 13.12 2.05
CA ARG A 109 9.10 11.99 2.99
C ARG A 109 7.65 11.72 3.32
N HIS A 110 7.31 10.45 3.42
CA HIS A 110 6.05 10.04 4.04
C HIS A 110 6.18 8.68 4.71
N ALA A 111 5.33 8.45 5.67
CA ALA A 111 5.24 7.20 6.41
C ALA A 111 3.79 6.75 6.50
N LEU A 112 3.60 5.45 6.47
CA LEU A 112 2.33 4.78 6.74
C LEU A 112 2.54 3.78 7.85
N LEU A 113 1.68 3.81 8.84
CA LEU A 113 1.68 2.93 9.98
C LEU A 113 0.31 2.30 10.10
N SER A 114 0.25 0.98 10.21
CA SER A 114 -1.00 0.24 10.16
C SER A 114 -1.06 -0.80 11.26
N TYR A 115 -2.22 -0.88 11.92
CA TYR A 115 -2.61 -2.00 12.76
C TYR A 115 -3.75 -2.72 12.11
N TYR A 116 -3.71 -4.04 12.11
CA TYR A 116 -4.80 -4.82 11.50
C TYR A 116 -5.10 -6.08 12.27
N GLY A 117 -6.36 -6.48 12.16
CA GLY A 117 -6.86 -7.76 12.63
C GLY A 117 -7.76 -8.38 11.58
N ARG A 118 -7.64 -9.69 11.37
CA ARG A 118 -8.44 -10.47 10.46
C ARG A 118 -8.88 -11.77 11.13
N LEU A 119 -10.17 -12.05 11.04
CA LEU A 119 -10.77 -13.29 11.48
C LEU A 119 -11.39 -14.01 10.28
N ASN A 120 -11.00 -15.26 10.08
CA ASN A 120 -11.70 -16.18 9.19
C ASN A 120 -12.30 -17.29 10.04
N TYR A 121 -13.59 -17.55 9.87
CA TYR A 121 -14.30 -18.60 10.54
C TYR A 121 -15.02 -19.47 9.51
N GLY A 122 -14.74 -20.76 9.53
CA GLY A 122 -15.40 -21.76 8.70
C GLY A 122 -16.27 -22.68 9.53
N LEU A 123 -17.50 -22.93 9.11
CA LEU A 123 -18.43 -23.83 9.76
C LEU A 123 -18.91 -24.89 8.78
N ALA A 124 -18.76 -26.16 9.16
CA ALA A 124 -19.25 -27.34 8.46
C ALA A 124 -18.81 -27.41 6.97
N ASP A 125 -17.68 -26.78 6.61
CA ASP A 125 -17.22 -26.58 5.23
C ASP A 125 -18.26 -25.98 4.27
N ARG A 126 -19.29 -25.35 4.82
CA ARG A 126 -20.40 -24.70 4.08
C ARG A 126 -20.39 -23.19 4.21
N TYR A 127 -20.22 -22.69 5.42
CA TYR A 127 -20.32 -21.27 5.74
C TYR A 127 -18.97 -20.74 6.09
N MET A 128 -18.59 -19.63 5.47
CA MET A 128 -17.32 -18.94 5.72
C MET A 128 -17.59 -17.48 6.00
N LEU A 129 -17.15 -17.01 7.16
CA LEU A 129 -17.19 -15.62 7.57
C LEU A 129 -15.78 -15.08 7.63
N THR A 130 -15.53 -13.94 7.00
CA THR A 130 -14.30 -13.17 7.14
C THR A 130 -14.65 -11.80 7.69
N ALA A 131 -14.01 -11.39 8.77
CA ALA A 131 -14.08 -10.03 9.30
C ALA A 131 -12.67 -9.45 9.36
N THR A 132 -12.50 -8.20 8.92
CA THR A 132 -11.21 -7.50 8.96
C THR A 132 -11.43 -6.11 9.51
N ILE A 133 -10.50 -5.64 10.33
CA ILE A 133 -10.38 -4.26 10.74
C ILE A 133 -8.95 -3.82 10.51
N ARG A 134 -8.78 -2.66 9.87
CA ARG A 134 -7.48 -2.03 9.67
C ARG A 134 -7.54 -0.58 10.11
N ARG A 135 -6.54 -0.14 10.84
CA ARG A 135 -6.38 1.24 11.26
C ARG A 135 -5.05 1.76 10.74
N ASP A 136 -5.11 2.72 9.83
CA ASP A 136 -3.97 3.28 9.12
C ASP A 136 -3.72 4.73 9.55
N GLY A 137 -2.47 5.05 9.86
CA GLY A 137 -2.01 6.39 10.15
C GLY A 137 -1.01 6.85 9.09
N SER A 138 -1.36 7.89 8.33
CA SER A 138 -0.52 8.42 7.27
C SER A 138 0.02 9.80 7.61
N SER A 139 1.32 10.00 7.41
CA SER A 139 1.97 11.30 7.61
C SER A 139 1.62 12.36 6.55
N ARG A 140 0.82 12.00 5.53
CA ARG A 140 0.29 12.94 4.55
C ARG A 140 -0.85 13.81 5.08
N PHE A 141 -1.43 13.43 6.23
CA PHE A 141 -2.52 14.13 6.88
C PHE A 141 -2.04 14.86 8.14
N ALA A 142 -2.79 15.88 8.54
CA ALA A 142 -2.57 16.56 9.81
C ALA A 142 -2.70 15.60 11.01
N GLU A 143 -2.08 15.92 12.13
CA GLU A 143 -2.04 15.07 13.31
C GLU A 143 -3.43 14.64 13.79
N SER A 144 -4.39 15.56 13.75
CA SER A 144 -5.78 15.33 14.18
C SER A 144 -6.59 14.41 13.25
N THR A 145 -6.17 14.25 11.98
CA THR A 145 -6.94 13.54 10.95
C THR A 145 -6.16 12.39 10.28
N ARG A 146 -4.94 12.10 10.76
CA ARG A 146 -4.06 11.13 10.11
C ARG A 146 -4.51 9.67 10.22
N TRP A 147 -5.40 9.35 11.14
CA TRP A 147 -5.85 8.00 11.39
C TRP A 147 -7.20 7.71 10.74
N GLY A 148 -7.22 6.69 9.88
CA GLY A 148 -8.43 6.12 9.30
C GLY A 148 -8.67 4.70 9.81
N THR A 149 -9.92 4.30 9.95
CA THR A 149 -10.31 2.92 10.32
C THR A 149 -11.16 2.33 9.20
N PHE A 150 -10.77 1.14 8.75
CA PHE A 150 -11.31 0.47 7.57
C PHE A 150 -11.81 -0.94 7.93
N PRO A 151 -13.06 -1.08 8.37
CA PRO A 151 -13.67 -2.36 8.61
C PRO A 151 -14.15 -3.02 7.32
N SER A 152 -14.12 -4.35 7.29
CA SER A 152 -14.75 -5.13 6.23
C SER A 152 -15.30 -6.44 6.77
N VAL A 153 -16.36 -6.94 6.14
CA VAL A 153 -16.96 -8.24 6.43
C VAL A 153 -17.32 -8.92 5.10
N ALA A 154 -17.10 -10.23 5.04
CA ALA A 154 -17.49 -11.06 3.92
C ALA A 154 -18.09 -12.36 4.42
N PHE A 155 -19.14 -12.81 3.76
CA PHE A 155 -19.78 -14.10 3.99
C PHE A 155 -19.78 -14.90 2.68
N ALA A 156 -19.46 -16.18 2.78
CA ALA A 156 -19.57 -17.09 1.66
C ALA A 156 -20.29 -18.38 2.08
N TRP A 157 -21.17 -18.84 1.21
CA TRP A 157 -21.95 -20.06 1.39
C TRP A 157 -21.69 -21.02 0.24
N ARG A 158 -21.16 -22.20 0.54
CA ARG A 158 -21.03 -23.32 -0.39
C ARG A 158 -22.33 -24.11 -0.42
N VAL A 159 -23.22 -23.76 -1.34
CA VAL A 159 -24.52 -24.39 -1.47
C VAL A 159 -24.40 -25.86 -1.89
N ASN A 160 -23.38 -26.17 -2.69
CA ASN A 160 -23.12 -27.54 -3.12
C ASN A 160 -22.77 -28.51 -1.99
N ASN A 161 -22.36 -28.02 -0.81
CA ASN A 161 -22.06 -28.84 0.35
C ASN A 161 -23.28 -29.03 1.26
N GLU A 162 -24.46 -28.51 0.89
CA GLU A 162 -25.70 -28.74 1.65
C GLU A 162 -26.27 -30.11 1.36
N PRO A 163 -26.79 -30.86 2.39
CA PRO A 163 -27.33 -32.21 2.23
C PRO A 163 -28.47 -32.30 1.21
N TRP A 164 -29.28 -31.25 1.09
CA TRP A 164 -30.41 -31.21 0.14
C TRP A 164 -29.95 -30.92 -1.30
N PHE A 165 -28.73 -30.45 -1.50
CA PHE A 165 -28.21 -30.11 -2.85
C PHE A 165 -27.73 -31.35 -3.61
N GLU A 166 -27.38 -32.44 -2.92
CA GLU A 166 -26.93 -33.69 -3.57
C GLU A 166 -27.89 -34.19 -4.65
N SER A 167 -29.20 -34.03 -4.43
CA SER A 167 -30.23 -34.42 -5.39
C SER A 167 -30.28 -33.50 -6.63
N ALA A 168 -29.90 -32.24 -6.50
CA ALA A 168 -29.87 -31.25 -7.59
C ALA A 168 -28.52 -31.21 -8.31
N GLY A 169 -27.48 -31.78 -7.71
CA GLY A 169 -26.08 -31.62 -8.12
C GLY A 169 -25.65 -32.41 -9.34
N GLN A 170 -26.48 -33.22 -9.97
CA GLN A 170 -26.12 -33.96 -11.18
C GLN A 170 -25.80 -33.04 -12.38
N SER A 171 -26.29 -31.79 -12.35
CA SER A 171 -26.05 -30.81 -13.43
C SER A 171 -25.13 -29.65 -13.04
N MET A 172 -24.74 -29.56 -11.76
CA MET A 172 -23.98 -28.42 -11.24
C MET A 172 -22.91 -28.87 -10.24
N SER A 173 -21.65 -28.79 -10.59
CA SER A 173 -20.52 -29.31 -9.81
C SER A 173 -20.07 -28.40 -8.67
N ASP A 174 -20.30 -27.08 -8.77
CA ASP A 174 -19.96 -26.10 -7.72
C ASP A 174 -20.94 -24.92 -7.75
N LEU A 175 -21.52 -24.62 -6.60
CA LEU A 175 -22.36 -23.44 -6.38
C LEU A 175 -21.94 -22.76 -5.08
N LYS A 176 -21.37 -21.57 -5.20
CA LYS A 176 -20.91 -20.74 -4.07
C LYS A 176 -21.45 -19.33 -4.18
N LEU A 177 -22.18 -18.90 -3.17
CA LEU A 177 -22.65 -17.51 -3.04
C LEU A 177 -21.69 -16.74 -2.14
N ARG A 178 -21.42 -15.47 -2.52
CA ARG A 178 -20.56 -14.58 -1.74
C ARG A 178 -21.19 -13.20 -1.66
N VAL A 179 -21.12 -12.59 -0.49
CA VAL A 179 -21.47 -11.20 -0.25
C VAL A 179 -20.40 -10.56 0.62
N SER A 180 -20.05 -9.33 0.34
CA SER A 180 -19.07 -8.60 1.13
C SER A 180 -19.40 -7.11 1.17
N TYR A 181 -19.00 -6.50 2.27
CA TYR A 181 -19.03 -5.04 2.45
C TYR A 181 -17.73 -4.60 3.11
N GLY A 182 -17.21 -3.44 2.71
CA GLY A 182 -16.00 -2.91 3.29
C GLY A 182 -15.85 -1.42 3.03
N VAL A 183 -15.13 -0.78 3.94
CA VAL A 183 -14.70 0.62 3.82
C VAL A 183 -13.23 0.63 3.44
N THR A 184 -12.86 1.39 2.43
CA THR A 184 -11.49 1.58 1.98
C THR A 184 -11.06 3.02 2.09
N GLY A 185 -9.78 3.27 2.34
CA GLY A 185 -9.17 4.59 2.32
C GLY A 185 -8.29 4.77 1.09
N GLN A 186 -8.18 6.01 0.64
CA GLN A 186 -7.29 6.42 -0.44
C GLN A 186 -6.42 7.57 0.06
N GLN A 187 -5.11 7.44 -0.11
CA GLN A 187 -4.15 8.52 0.19
C GLN A 187 -3.33 8.94 -1.04
N ASP A 188 -3.39 8.16 -2.12
CA ASP A 188 -2.68 8.48 -3.36
C ASP A 188 -3.30 9.71 -4.02
N GLY A 189 -2.45 10.58 -4.55
CA GLY A 189 -2.88 11.88 -5.04
C GLY A 189 -2.86 13.01 -4.00
N ILE A 190 -2.72 12.70 -2.70
CA ILE A 190 -2.50 13.72 -1.67
C ILE A 190 -1.00 14.00 -1.59
N PRO A 191 -0.56 15.26 -1.81
CA PRO A 191 0.85 15.60 -1.72
C PRO A 191 1.37 15.44 -0.28
N ASN A 192 2.65 15.07 -0.16
CA ASN A 192 3.32 15.12 1.13
C ASN A 192 3.25 16.56 1.63
N TYR A 193 2.94 16.77 2.90
CA TYR A 193 2.81 18.11 3.50
C TYR A 193 1.63 18.98 2.98
N GLY A 194 0.69 18.43 2.20
CA GLY A 194 -0.47 19.18 1.70
C GLY A 194 -1.39 19.78 2.78
N TYR A 195 -1.22 19.34 4.04
CA TYR A 195 -1.93 19.89 5.21
C TYR A 195 -1.27 21.13 5.82
N ILE A 196 -0.06 21.50 5.36
CA ILE A 196 0.66 22.69 5.85
C ILE A 196 0.15 23.89 5.05
N PRO A 197 -0.42 24.92 5.70
CA PRO A 197 -0.86 26.12 5.00
C PRO A 197 0.35 26.86 4.42
N VAL A 198 0.27 27.21 3.14
CA VAL A 198 1.28 27.99 2.42
C VAL A 198 0.65 29.33 2.06
N TYR A 199 1.31 30.45 2.42
CA TYR A 199 0.89 31.78 2.05
C TYR A 199 1.76 32.28 0.91
N THR A 200 1.16 32.68 -0.20
CA THR A 200 1.86 33.39 -1.29
C THR A 200 1.67 34.88 -1.06
N ILE A 201 2.76 35.62 -0.88
CA ILE A 201 2.73 37.08 -0.84
C ILE A 201 2.78 37.54 -2.28
N SER A 202 1.67 38.08 -2.79
CA SER A 202 1.67 38.83 -4.07
C SER A 202 2.29 40.20 -3.83
N GLN A 203 3.39 40.48 -4.53
CA GLN A 203 3.97 41.85 -4.65
C GLN A 203 3.24 42.63 -5.72
#